data_9cb1dc7d2a80b30c3602a271921bba6c
#
_entry.id   9cb1dc7d2a80b30c3602a271921bba6c
#
_cell.length_a   1.000
_cell.length_b   1.000
_cell.length_c   1.000
_cell.angle_alpha   90.00
_cell.angle_beta   90.00
_cell.angle_gamma   90.00
#
_symmetry.space_group_name_H-M   'P 1'
#
loop_
_entity.id
_entity.type
_entity.pdbx_description
1 polymer ?
#
loop_
_entity_poly.entity_id
_entity_poly.type
_entity_poly.pdbx_seq_one_letter_code
_entity_poly.pdbx_strand_id
1 'polypeptide(L)'
;MAKRTTVLFLTNSEFSQASVNLAASAALATDESMDVHIGSFKGLAPNVAKEVTFHALDGKCFKDVVVEKGMEFLPRHPPGVQGAIQSYKETMPLLLAPWDTDDYFVIYESCVRLIKDLKPAAVVLDFLFGPGADAVNMLKQRHIYLSPGTYKDHAVHMQPYLGFAWRYPVVSSGFRVPLPWSSILPNIYLIYNLLKLSYFIPRVTEFIKARNDYGIPGNLSTKYNMFDFNLLYLTQARPQTDFPLTYIPDNLIGCGPILPPFEPLETADPALHKWLIGRPTVIINMGSHVTYKGNQIGEVLSAIQQVADAHSDIQILWKCPKPSKEEDAPTVDADLFGDRIKIISWLPSTPVAALTASKSILAYVHHGGSNSFHEAIGAGVPQVVCPVWIDTYDFATRIEMIGVGVRGNEKAAPYVQADEFAAALERVVGGSPEAQKFRATAKKISEQVGYVDGGRKVAARHIKDVALQA
;
A
#
# COMPACT_ATOMS: atom_id res chain seq x y z
N MET A 1 1.08 -40.65 3.28
CA MET A 1 1.53 -39.27 3.00
C MET A 1 1.82 -38.58 4.33
N ALA A 2 2.90 -37.88 4.48
CA ALA A 2 3.14 -37.06 5.68
C ALA A 2 2.00 -36.03 5.82
N LYS A 3 1.57 -35.78 7.06
CA LYS A 3 0.51 -34.78 7.34
C LYS A 3 1.07 -33.40 6.98
N ARG A 4 0.38 -32.66 6.09
CA ARG A 4 0.74 -31.28 5.74
C ARG A 4 0.46 -30.36 6.92
N THR A 5 1.29 -29.35 7.09
CA THR A 5 1.14 -28.34 8.15
C THR A 5 0.18 -27.25 7.67
N THR A 6 -0.93 -27.07 8.37
CA THR A 6 -1.98 -26.09 8.01
C THR A 6 -1.60 -24.69 8.47
N VAL A 7 -1.65 -23.72 7.56
CA VAL A 7 -1.46 -22.28 7.83
C VAL A 7 -2.69 -21.53 7.30
N LEU A 8 -3.24 -20.65 8.12
CA LEU A 8 -4.39 -19.82 7.78
C LEU A 8 -3.99 -18.35 7.70
N PHE A 9 -4.27 -17.70 6.58
CA PHE A 9 -4.20 -16.26 6.41
C PHE A 9 -5.56 -15.62 6.68
N LEU A 10 -5.62 -14.56 7.48
CA LEU A 10 -6.84 -13.78 7.73
C LEU A 10 -6.60 -12.33 7.32
N THR A 11 -7.37 -11.84 6.35
CA THR A 11 -7.21 -10.49 5.80
C THR A 11 -8.53 -9.89 5.34
N ASN A 12 -8.57 -8.57 5.29
CA ASN A 12 -9.64 -7.84 4.62
C ASN A 12 -9.56 -8.04 3.10
N SER A 13 -10.62 -7.72 2.36
CA SER A 13 -10.65 -7.85 0.88
C SER A 13 -10.05 -6.65 0.14
N GLU A 14 -9.71 -5.58 0.85
CA GLU A 14 -9.09 -4.41 0.22
C GLU A 14 -7.70 -4.76 -0.31
N PHE A 15 -7.52 -4.67 -1.62
CA PHE A 15 -6.30 -5.14 -2.28
C PHE A 15 -5.03 -4.46 -1.75
N SER A 16 -5.12 -3.22 -1.29
CA SER A 16 -4.00 -2.51 -0.66
C SER A 16 -3.44 -3.24 0.57
N GLN A 17 -4.29 -3.92 1.34
CA GLN A 17 -3.91 -4.71 2.52
C GLN A 17 -3.72 -6.19 2.17
N ALA A 18 -4.64 -6.75 1.39
CA ALA A 18 -4.64 -8.17 1.06
C ALA A 18 -3.47 -8.61 0.17
N SER A 19 -2.90 -7.71 -0.64
CA SER A 19 -1.87 -8.04 -1.63
C SER A 19 -0.66 -8.79 -1.06
N VAL A 20 -0.17 -8.37 0.12
CA VAL A 20 0.96 -9.05 0.79
C VAL A 20 0.57 -10.45 1.28
N ASN A 21 -0.68 -10.62 1.73
CA ASN A 21 -1.22 -11.92 2.15
C ASN A 21 -1.40 -12.85 0.95
N LEU A 22 -1.91 -12.34 -0.18
CA LEU A 22 -2.01 -13.08 -1.44
C LEU A 22 -0.62 -13.52 -1.94
N ALA A 23 0.36 -12.62 -1.85
CA ALA A 23 1.72 -12.88 -2.30
C ALA A 23 2.42 -13.95 -1.45
N ALA A 24 2.34 -13.82 -0.12
CA ALA A 24 2.98 -14.73 0.81
C ALA A 24 2.30 -16.11 0.83
N SER A 25 0.95 -16.15 0.78
CA SER A 25 0.20 -17.42 0.71
C SER A 25 0.49 -18.19 -0.57
N ALA A 26 0.52 -17.51 -1.72
CA ALA A 26 0.89 -18.14 -3.00
C ALA A 26 2.32 -18.70 -2.98
N ALA A 27 3.28 -17.95 -2.42
CA ALA A 27 4.65 -18.42 -2.29
C ALA A 27 4.78 -19.60 -1.31
N LEU A 28 4.04 -19.58 -0.19
CA LEU A 28 4.04 -20.68 0.78
C LEU A 28 3.40 -21.96 0.22
N ALA A 29 2.35 -21.82 -0.58
CA ALA A 29 1.63 -22.95 -1.18
C ALA A 29 2.46 -23.71 -2.24
N THR A 30 3.58 -23.18 -2.69
CA THR A 30 4.53 -23.92 -3.54
C THR A 30 5.28 -25.02 -2.79
N ASP A 31 5.25 -25.02 -1.46
CA ASP A 31 5.83 -26.04 -0.61
C ASP A 31 4.81 -27.16 -0.31
N GLU A 32 5.06 -28.33 -0.84
CA GLU A 32 4.17 -29.49 -0.71
C GLU A 32 3.91 -29.94 0.74
N SER A 33 4.76 -29.57 1.69
CA SER A 33 4.57 -29.84 3.11
C SER A 33 3.55 -28.94 3.79
N MET A 34 3.12 -27.88 3.11
CA MET A 34 2.21 -26.87 3.66
C MET A 34 0.81 -27.03 3.08
N ASP A 35 -0.20 -26.84 3.93
CA ASP A 35 -1.61 -26.76 3.57
C ASP A 35 -2.09 -25.34 3.84
N VAL A 36 -2.26 -24.53 2.77
CA VAL A 36 -2.40 -23.09 2.87
C VAL A 36 -3.84 -22.65 2.62
N HIS A 37 -4.40 -21.95 3.59
CA HIS A 37 -5.77 -21.43 3.55
C HIS A 37 -5.77 -19.92 3.70
N ILE A 38 -6.76 -19.24 3.10
CA ILE A 38 -6.99 -17.80 3.27
C ILE A 38 -8.47 -17.55 3.57
N GLY A 39 -8.76 -16.89 4.68
CA GLY A 39 -10.08 -16.41 5.07
C GLY A 39 -10.21 -14.92 4.77
N SER A 40 -11.17 -14.54 3.93
CA SER A 40 -11.49 -13.17 3.57
C SER A 40 -12.90 -13.06 2.99
N PHE A 41 -13.31 -11.85 2.59
CA PHE A 41 -14.61 -11.62 1.95
C PHE A 41 -14.61 -12.07 0.48
N LYS A 42 -15.80 -12.45 -0.03
CA LYS A 42 -15.99 -13.03 -1.38
C LYS A 42 -15.30 -12.27 -2.51
N GLY A 43 -15.22 -10.93 -2.40
CA GLY A 43 -14.57 -10.10 -3.41
C GLY A 43 -13.09 -10.38 -3.63
N LEU A 44 -12.41 -11.03 -2.68
CA LEU A 44 -10.99 -11.38 -2.81
C LEU A 44 -10.76 -12.70 -3.57
N ALA A 45 -11.74 -13.60 -3.62
CA ALA A 45 -11.60 -14.95 -4.17
C ALA A 45 -10.95 -15.01 -5.57
N PRO A 46 -11.27 -14.11 -6.53
CA PRO A 46 -10.67 -14.15 -7.86
C PRO A 46 -9.15 -13.91 -7.88
N ASN A 47 -8.60 -13.31 -6.80
CA ASN A 47 -7.18 -12.97 -6.70
C ASN A 47 -6.36 -14.03 -5.97
N VAL A 48 -7.01 -15.05 -5.42
CA VAL A 48 -6.35 -16.12 -4.65
C VAL A 48 -5.72 -17.13 -5.60
N ALA A 49 -4.49 -17.53 -5.34
CA ALA A 49 -3.79 -18.54 -6.13
C ALA A 49 -4.51 -19.90 -6.03
N LYS A 50 -4.46 -20.68 -7.11
CA LYS A 50 -5.20 -21.97 -7.23
C LYS A 50 -4.77 -23.01 -6.18
N GLU A 51 -3.53 -22.91 -5.72
CA GLU A 51 -2.94 -23.80 -4.71
C GLU A 51 -3.34 -23.44 -3.28
N VAL A 52 -4.03 -22.30 -3.08
CA VAL A 52 -4.48 -21.77 -1.79
C VAL A 52 -5.99 -21.99 -1.66
N THR A 53 -6.42 -22.60 -0.56
CA THR A 53 -7.86 -22.82 -0.31
C THR A 53 -8.50 -21.53 0.24
N PHE A 54 -9.46 -20.97 -0.50
CA PHE A 54 -10.20 -19.80 -0.10
C PHE A 54 -11.40 -20.12 0.78
N HIS A 55 -11.58 -19.37 1.87
CA HIS A 55 -12.76 -19.42 2.75
C HIS A 55 -13.43 -18.06 2.80
N ALA A 56 -14.70 -18.01 2.41
CA ALA A 56 -15.48 -16.78 2.53
C ALA A 56 -15.87 -16.54 3.99
N LEU A 57 -15.48 -15.40 4.55
CA LEU A 57 -15.95 -14.93 5.84
C LEU A 57 -17.37 -14.34 5.71
N ASP A 58 -18.17 -14.51 6.75
CA ASP A 58 -19.48 -13.87 6.86
C ASP A 58 -19.31 -12.37 7.20
N GLY A 59 -20.34 -11.59 6.88
CA GLY A 59 -20.37 -10.15 7.16
C GLY A 59 -19.97 -9.29 5.96
N LYS A 60 -19.89 -7.97 6.19
CA LYS A 60 -19.59 -6.96 5.17
C LYS A 60 -18.11 -6.67 5.10
N CYS A 61 -17.57 -6.53 3.90
CA CYS A 61 -16.21 -6.05 3.74
C CYS A 61 -16.10 -4.55 4.05
N PHE A 62 -14.88 -4.06 4.25
CA PHE A 62 -14.65 -2.66 4.56
C PHE A 62 -15.21 -1.70 3.51
N LYS A 63 -15.05 -2.03 2.23
CA LYS A 63 -15.60 -1.23 1.11
C LYS A 63 -17.12 -1.12 1.17
N ASP A 64 -17.83 -2.21 1.47
CA ASP A 64 -19.30 -2.20 1.55
C ASP A 64 -19.77 -1.24 2.64
N VAL A 65 -19.10 -1.26 3.81
CA VAL A 65 -19.41 -0.38 4.94
C VAL A 65 -19.18 1.10 4.59
N VAL A 66 -18.08 1.41 3.89
CA VAL A 66 -17.78 2.78 3.46
C VAL A 66 -18.83 3.29 2.47
N VAL A 67 -19.21 2.45 1.51
CA VAL A 67 -20.25 2.79 0.51
C VAL A 67 -21.61 2.98 1.17
N GLU A 68 -22.01 2.10 2.08
CA GLU A 68 -23.29 2.23 2.81
C GLU A 68 -23.37 3.52 3.64
N LYS A 69 -22.24 3.94 4.20
CA LYS A 69 -22.19 5.19 4.98
C LYS A 69 -22.05 6.45 4.13
N GLY A 70 -22.01 6.31 2.79
CA GLY A 70 -21.81 7.44 1.88
C GLY A 70 -20.49 8.19 2.07
N MET A 71 -19.47 7.50 2.61
CA MET A 71 -18.17 8.09 2.89
C MET A 71 -17.21 7.91 1.71
N GLU A 72 -16.25 8.81 1.57
CA GLU A 72 -15.10 8.54 0.72
C GLU A 72 -14.17 7.54 1.44
N PHE A 73 -13.65 6.56 0.71
CA PHE A 73 -12.77 5.53 1.25
C PHE A 73 -11.53 6.11 1.94
N LEU A 74 -10.88 7.08 1.29
CA LEU A 74 -9.76 7.86 1.82
C LEU A 74 -9.91 9.31 1.37
N PRO A 75 -10.36 10.22 2.25
CA PRO A 75 -10.52 11.64 1.92
C PRO A 75 -9.17 12.29 1.56
N ARG A 76 -9.17 13.07 0.49
CA ARG A 76 -8.00 13.85 0.09
C ARG A 76 -7.78 15.00 1.06
N HIS A 77 -6.51 15.29 1.33
CA HIS A 77 -6.15 16.46 2.15
C HIS A 77 -4.84 17.08 1.68
N PRO A 78 -4.65 18.41 1.82
CA PRO A 78 -3.35 19.03 1.56
C PRO A 78 -2.32 18.60 2.61
N PRO A 79 -1.01 18.71 2.32
CA PRO A 79 0.03 18.53 3.32
C PRO A 79 0.02 19.64 4.38
N GLY A 80 0.80 19.47 5.43
CA GLY A 80 0.95 20.45 6.51
C GLY A 80 -0.06 20.25 7.64
N VAL A 81 -0.03 21.17 8.60
CA VAL A 81 -0.73 21.04 9.89
C VAL A 81 -2.25 20.93 9.72
N GLN A 82 -2.84 21.80 8.93
CA GLN A 82 -4.30 21.85 8.77
C GLN A 82 -4.82 20.59 8.06
N GLY A 83 -4.18 20.20 6.97
CA GLY A 83 -4.57 19.02 6.22
C GLY A 83 -4.37 17.73 7.01
N ALA A 84 -3.28 17.60 7.76
CA ALA A 84 -3.07 16.46 8.64
C ALA A 84 -4.15 16.34 9.73
N ILE A 85 -4.53 17.45 10.38
CA ILE A 85 -5.61 17.44 11.38
C ILE A 85 -6.94 17.05 10.74
N GLN A 86 -7.24 17.56 9.55
CA GLN A 86 -8.43 17.16 8.78
C GLN A 86 -8.41 15.65 8.52
N SER A 87 -7.30 15.12 8.02
CA SER A 87 -7.10 13.69 7.78
C SER A 87 -7.35 12.86 9.04
N TYR A 88 -6.81 13.28 10.19
CA TYR A 88 -7.01 12.54 11.44
C TYR A 88 -8.47 12.50 11.87
N LYS A 89 -9.22 13.58 11.70
CA LYS A 89 -10.65 13.64 12.03
C LYS A 89 -11.50 12.75 11.13
N GLU A 90 -11.19 12.70 9.84
CA GLU A 90 -11.98 12.00 8.84
C GLU A 90 -11.61 10.52 8.72
N THR A 91 -10.33 10.21 8.85
CA THR A 91 -9.81 8.89 8.55
C THR A 91 -9.63 7.98 9.78
N MET A 92 -9.23 8.53 10.94
CA MET A 92 -8.97 7.69 12.12
C MET A 92 -10.19 6.91 12.63
N PRO A 93 -11.41 7.49 12.67
CA PRO A 93 -12.60 6.72 13.06
C PRO A 93 -12.85 5.53 12.14
N LEU A 94 -12.60 5.72 10.85
CA LEU A 94 -12.78 4.70 9.83
C LEU A 94 -11.74 3.58 9.92
N LEU A 95 -10.49 3.93 10.17
CA LEU A 95 -9.42 2.94 10.30
C LEU A 95 -9.49 2.14 11.60
N LEU A 96 -9.91 2.78 12.70
CA LEU A 96 -9.93 2.16 14.02
C LEU A 96 -11.20 1.36 14.32
N ALA A 97 -12.35 1.80 13.80
CA ALA A 97 -13.65 1.15 14.01
C ALA A 97 -14.50 1.26 12.73
N PRO A 98 -14.12 0.57 11.65
CA PRO A 98 -14.84 0.66 10.37
C PRO A 98 -16.24 0.11 10.46
N TRP A 99 -16.40 -1.06 11.06
CA TRP A 99 -17.69 -1.75 11.21
C TRP A 99 -18.52 -1.19 12.37
N ASP A 100 -19.82 -1.35 12.29
CA ASP A 100 -20.69 -1.29 13.44
C ASP A 100 -20.53 -2.57 14.27
N THR A 101 -20.97 -2.55 15.54
CA THR A 101 -20.72 -3.66 16.47
C THR A 101 -21.28 -4.99 15.98
N ASP A 102 -22.49 -4.98 15.43
CA ASP A 102 -23.16 -6.20 14.96
C ASP A 102 -22.42 -6.81 13.75
N ASP A 103 -22.05 -5.99 12.75
CA ASP A 103 -21.26 -6.42 11.60
C ASP A 103 -19.88 -6.96 12.05
N TYR A 104 -19.26 -6.29 13.02
CA TYR A 104 -17.97 -6.74 13.57
C TYR A 104 -18.04 -8.12 14.21
N PHE A 105 -19.06 -8.36 15.04
CA PHE A 105 -19.20 -9.65 15.73
C PHE A 105 -19.53 -10.79 14.77
N VAL A 106 -20.29 -10.55 13.70
CA VAL A 106 -20.49 -11.54 12.63
C VAL A 106 -19.16 -11.96 12.01
N ILE A 107 -18.29 -11.00 11.70
CA ILE A 107 -16.96 -11.28 11.13
C ILE A 107 -16.08 -12.01 12.15
N TYR A 108 -16.05 -11.54 13.39
CA TYR A 108 -15.30 -12.15 14.48
C TYR A 108 -15.68 -13.63 14.68
N GLU A 109 -16.97 -13.93 14.79
CA GLU A 109 -17.47 -15.30 14.94
C GLU A 109 -17.12 -16.17 13.74
N SER A 110 -17.15 -15.61 12.53
CA SER A 110 -16.73 -16.32 11.32
C SER A 110 -15.23 -16.69 11.37
N CYS A 111 -14.37 -15.77 11.85
CA CYS A 111 -12.95 -16.05 12.07
C CYS A 111 -12.74 -17.13 13.14
N VAL A 112 -13.47 -17.04 14.26
CA VAL A 112 -13.41 -18.04 15.35
C VAL A 112 -13.79 -19.44 14.86
N ARG A 113 -14.89 -19.56 14.10
CA ARG A 113 -15.30 -20.84 13.50
C ARG A 113 -14.22 -21.42 12.59
N LEU A 114 -13.71 -20.59 11.67
CA LEU A 114 -12.69 -21.01 10.71
C LEU A 114 -11.42 -21.51 11.39
N ILE A 115 -10.94 -20.81 12.43
CA ILE A 115 -9.76 -21.23 13.21
C ILE A 115 -10.04 -22.57 13.93
N LYS A 116 -11.22 -22.72 14.55
CA LYS A 116 -11.59 -23.98 15.25
C LYS A 116 -11.71 -25.17 14.32
N ASP A 117 -12.23 -24.96 13.12
CA ASP A 117 -12.44 -26.03 12.12
C ASP A 117 -11.11 -26.49 11.51
N LEU A 118 -10.25 -25.54 11.11
CA LEU A 118 -8.97 -25.84 10.47
C LEU A 118 -7.87 -26.24 11.45
N LYS A 119 -7.90 -25.73 12.69
CA LYS A 119 -6.86 -25.94 13.72
C LYS A 119 -5.47 -25.66 13.16
N PRO A 120 -5.22 -24.46 12.60
CA PRO A 120 -3.96 -24.17 11.94
C PRO A 120 -2.80 -24.17 12.94
N ALA A 121 -1.61 -24.59 12.50
CA ALA A 121 -0.38 -24.49 13.27
C ALA A 121 0.00 -23.03 13.55
N ALA A 122 -0.28 -22.15 12.58
CA ALA A 122 -0.13 -20.69 12.74
C ALA A 122 -1.18 -19.94 11.92
N VAL A 123 -1.56 -18.74 12.41
CA VAL A 123 -2.37 -17.77 11.67
C VAL A 123 -1.48 -16.61 11.23
N VAL A 124 -1.55 -16.24 9.96
CA VAL A 124 -0.96 -15.03 9.41
C VAL A 124 -2.04 -13.97 9.34
N LEU A 125 -1.84 -12.87 10.05
CA LEU A 125 -2.86 -11.86 10.28
C LEU A 125 -2.51 -10.55 9.58
N ASP A 126 -3.45 -10.03 8.80
CA ASP A 126 -3.41 -8.66 8.31
C ASP A 126 -3.43 -7.69 9.50
N PHE A 127 -2.47 -6.78 9.55
CA PHE A 127 -2.27 -5.84 10.66
C PHE A 127 -3.50 -4.97 10.97
N LEU A 128 -4.34 -4.67 9.97
CA LEU A 128 -5.55 -3.85 10.14
C LEU A 128 -6.85 -4.67 10.27
N PHE A 129 -6.77 -6.00 10.28
CA PHE A 129 -7.95 -6.84 10.36
C PHE A 129 -8.36 -7.16 11.82
N GLY A 130 -9.00 -6.20 12.47
CA GLY A 130 -9.39 -6.26 13.89
C GLY A 130 -10.18 -7.51 14.30
N PRO A 131 -11.24 -7.95 13.57
CA PRO A 131 -11.99 -9.16 13.93
C PRO A 131 -11.12 -10.42 13.98
N GLY A 132 -10.17 -10.55 13.02
CA GLY A 132 -9.20 -11.64 13.03
C GLY A 132 -8.23 -11.55 14.20
N ALA A 133 -7.78 -10.34 14.56
CA ALA A 133 -6.89 -10.12 15.69
C ALA A 133 -7.56 -10.52 17.02
N ASP A 134 -8.82 -10.15 17.20
CA ASP A 134 -9.57 -10.57 18.39
C ASP A 134 -9.77 -12.09 18.43
N ALA A 135 -10.07 -12.72 17.28
CA ALA A 135 -10.28 -14.17 17.22
C ALA A 135 -9.01 -14.95 17.61
N VAL A 136 -7.82 -14.57 17.09
CA VAL A 136 -6.57 -15.26 17.45
C VAL A 136 -6.21 -15.02 18.92
N ASN A 137 -6.44 -13.82 19.46
CA ASN A 137 -6.14 -13.48 20.86
C ASN A 137 -7.05 -14.25 21.81
N MET A 138 -8.37 -14.28 21.55
CA MET A 138 -9.34 -15.00 22.39
C MET A 138 -9.12 -16.51 22.39
N LEU A 139 -8.70 -17.06 21.25
CA LEU A 139 -8.38 -18.47 21.12
C LEU A 139 -6.96 -18.83 21.59
N LYS A 140 -6.14 -17.82 21.95
CA LYS A 140 -4.70 -17.96 22.21
C LYS A 140 -3.98 -18.71 21.07
N GLN A 141 -4.42 -18.46 19.83
CA GLN A 141 -3.88 -19.07 18.64
C GLN A 141 -2.52 -18.45 18.31
N ARG A 142 -1.53 -19.28 18.02
CA ARG A 142 -0.24 -18.81 17.51
C ARG A 142 -0.46 -18.01 16.23
N HIS A 143 0.07 -16.79 16.19
CA HIS A 143 -0.08 -15.93 15.02
C HIS A 143 1.12 -15.01 14.80
N ILE A 144 1.20 -14.46 13.61
CA ILE A 144 2.18 -13.48 13.14
C ILE A 144 1.45 -12.39 12.36
N TYR A 145 1.98 -11.18 12.38
CA TYR A 145 1.46 -10.09 11.59
C TYR A 145 2.19 -9.99 10.24
N LEU A 146 1.42 -9.81 9.17
CA LEU A 146 1.92 -9.48 7.84
C LEU A 146 1.33 -8.14 7.40
N SER A 147 2.19 -7.17 7.15
CA SER A 147 1.79 -5.79 6.90
C SER A 147 2.36 -5.27 5.58
N PRO A 148 1.58 -4.58 4.75
CA PRO A 148 2.10 -3.83 3.62
C PRO A 148 2.86 -2.55 4.04
N GLY A 149 2.87 -2.23 5.33
CA GLY A 149 3.51 -1.06 5.90
C GLY A 149 5.03 -1.11 5.91
N THR A 150 5.64 -0.18 6.62
CA THR A 150 7.09 0.06 6.65
C THR A 150 7.62 -0.07 8.08
N TYR A 151 8.94 -0.03 8.26
CA TYR A 151 9.54 0.03 9.60
C TYR A 151 9.07 1.25 10.38
N LYS A 152 8.92 2.41 9.71
CA LYS A 152 8.41 3.61 10.34
C LYS A 152 7.03 3.39 10.94
N ASP A 153 6.13 2.73 10.21
CA ASP A 153 4.75 2.53 10.66
C ASP A 153 4.68 1.71 11.95
N HIS A 154 5.60 0.76 12.13
CA HIS A 154 5.63 -0.12 13.30
C HIS A 154 6.55 0.36 14.42
N ALA A 155 7.68 1.02 14.13
CA ALA A 155 8.75 1.25 15.09
C ALA A 155 9.14 2.72 15.31
N VAL A 156 8.48 3.69 14.65
CA VAL A 156 8.84 5.10 14.82
C VAL A 156 8.65 5.58 16.26
N HIS A 157 7.62 5.11 16.96
CA HIS A 157 7.34 5.49 18.35
C HIS A 157 8.38 4.95 19.35
N MET A 158 9.16 3.95 18.97
CA MET A 158 10.21 3.33 19.79
C MET A 158 11.58 4.00 19.61
N GLN A 159 11.67 5.04 18.79
CA GLN A 159 12.95 5.63 18.51
C GLN A 159 13.55 6.31 19.73
N PRO A 160 14.86 6.07 20.02
CA PRO A 160 15.53 6.61 21.20
C PRO A 160 15.51 8.14 21.19
N TYR A 161 15.64 8.73 22.38
CA TYR A 161 15.69 10.18 22.58
C TYR A 161 14.48 10.94 22.00
N LEU A 162 13.28 10.32 22.04
CA LEU A 162 12.06 10.88 21.47
C LEU A 162 12.19 11.21 19.96
N GLY A 163 12.98 10.43 19.23
CA GLY A 163 13.24 10.65 17.81
C GLY A 163 11.98 10.76 16.95
N PHE A 164 10.89 10.09 17.34
CA PHE A 164 9.58 10.21 16.69
C PHE A 164 9.05 11.66 16.68
N ALA A 165 9.43 12.48 17.62
CA ALA A 165 8.91 13.84 17.77
C ALA A 165 9.69 14.87 16.96
N TRP A 166 11.00 14.69 16.81
CA TRP A 166 11.85 15.74 16.23
C TRP A 166 12.66 15.29 15.00
N ARG A 167 12.74 13.99 14.72
CA ARG A 167 13.53 13.48 13.59
C ARG A 167 12.68 13.00 12.43
N TYR A 168 11.51 12.43 12.72
CA TYR A 168 10.65 11.79 11.71
C TYR A 168 9.32 12.53 11.58
N PRO A 169 8.82 12.73 10.35
CA PRO A 169 7.51 13.34 10.14
C PRO A 169 6.39 12.43 10.67
N VAL A 170 5.40 13.03 11.30
CA VAL A 170 4.16 12.31 11.61
C VAL A 170 3.38 12.08 10.32
N VAL A 171 2.66 10.97 10.25
CA VAL A 171 1.83 10.58 9.10
C VAL A 171 0.88 11.72 8.69
N SER A 172 0.58 11.86 7.42
CA SER A 172 -0.25 12.92 6.81
C SER A 172 0.40 14.32 6.76
N SER A 173 1.52 14.56 7.43
CA SER A 173 2.12 15.90 7.49
C SER A 173 2.76 16.36 6.17
N GLY A 174 3.30 15.43 5.39
CA GLY A 174 4.09 15.76 4.20
C GLY A 174 5.44 16.44 4.49
N PHE A 175 5.87 16.49 5.75
CA PHE A 175 7.16 17.08 6.11
C PHE A 175 8.33 16.25 5.57
N ARG A 176 9.46 16.91 5.36
CA ARG A 176 10.68 16.28 4.83
C ARG A 176 11.49 15.54 5.90
N VAL A 177 12.38 14.66 5.48
CA VAL A 177 13.37 13.97 6.33
C VAL A 177 14.78 14.34 5.90
N PRO A 178 15.68 14.69 6.84
CA PRO A 178 15.41 14.92 8.27
C PRO A 178 14.44 16.08 8.49
N LEU A 179 13.70 16.01 9.60
CA LEU A 179 12.68 17.02 9.90
C LEU A 179 13.34 18.42 10.04
N PRO A 180 12.94 19.43 9.25
CA PRO A 180 13.47 20.79 9.40
C PRO A 180 13.16 21.37 10.79
N TRP A 181 14.06 22.18 11.32
CA TRP A 181 13.89 22.80 12.66
C TRP A 181 12.56 23.54 12.80
N SER A 182 12.12 24.25 11.76
CA SER A 182 10.82 24.94 11.72
C SER A 182 9.60 24.00 11.79
N SER A 183 9.77 22.72 11.46
CA SER A 183 8.72 21.73 11.46
C SER A 183 8.64 20.89 12.73
N ILE A 184 9.59 21.03 13.68
CA ILE A 184 9.61 20.22 14.91
C ILE A 184 8.40 20.53 15.79
N LEU A 185 8.13 21.79 16.12
CA LEU A 185 6.97 22.16 16.93
C LEU A 185 5.64 21.82 16.25
N PRO A 186 5.46 22.12 14.94
CA PRO A 186 4.31 21.60 14.17
C PRO A 186 4.16 20.09 14.23
N ASN A 187 5.25 19.32 14.12
CA ASN A 187 5.22 17.86 14.19
C ASN A 187 4.75 17.35 15.56
N ILE A 188 5.29 17.92 16.66
CA ILE A 188 4.87 17.60 18.03
C ILE A 188 3.38 17.92 18.22
N TYR A 189 2.91 19.06 17.73
CA TYR A 189 1.51 19.46 17.78
C TYR A 189 0.62 18.47 17.02
N LEU A 190 1.06 18.00 15.85
CA LEU A 190 0.35 16.98 15.07
C LEU A 190 0.32 15.62 15.77
N ILE A 191 1.42 15.19 16.40
CA ILE A 191 1.45 13.95 17.18
C ILE A 191 0.44 14.02 18.33
N TYR A 192 0.40 15.15 19.06
CA TYR A 192 -0.60 15.36 20.11
C TYR A 192 -2.03 15.25 19.57
N ASN A 193 -2.33 15.87 18.41
CA ASN A 193 -3.66 15.79 17.81
C ASN A 193 -3.98 14.38 17.30
N LEU A 194 -3.03 13.68 16.70
CA LEU A 194 -3.21 12.27 16.29
C LEU A 194 -3.58 11.40 17.47
N LEU A 195 -2.84 11.48 18.57
CA LEU A 195 -3.12 10.74 19.80
C LEU A 195 -4.48 11.13 20.37
N LYS A 196 -4.75 12.43 20.53
CA LYS A 196 -6.03 12.92 21.03
C LYS A 196 -7.21 12.39 20.19
N LEU A 197 -7.13 12.53 18.89
CA LEU A 197 -8.20 12.10 17.97
C LEU A 197 -8.31 10.57 17.89
N SER A 198 -7.23 9.82 18.11
CA SER A 198 -7.29 8.35 18.15
C SER A 198 -7.86 7.80 19.46
N TYR A 199 -7.57 8.45 20.60
CA TYR A 199 -7.96 7.96 21.93
C TYR A 199 -9.36 8.43 22.36
N PHE A 200 -9.79 9.62 21.94
CA PHE A 200 -11.01 10.27 22.45
C PHE A 200 -12.11 10.40 21.38
N ILE A 201 -12.09 9.58 20.34
CA ILE A 201 -13.21 9.50 19.39
C ILE A 201 -14.35 8.71 20.06
N PRO A 202 -15.56 9.30 20.23
CA PRO A 202 -16.69 8.63 20.86
C PRO A 202 -16.99 7.27 20.24
N ARG A 203 -17.05 7.18 18.91
CA ARG A 203 -17.25 5.93 18.17
C ARG A 203 -16.27 4.83 18.60
N VAL A 204 -14.98 5.15 18.74
CA VAL A 204 -13.95 4.16 19.12
C VAL A 204 -14.09 3.73 20.57
N THR A 205 -14.41 4.65 21.49
CA THR A 205 -14.61 4.33 22.90
C THR A 205 -15.87 3.49 23.14
N GLU A 206 -16.96 3.82 22.46
CA GLU A 206 -18.21 3.05 22.47
C GLU A 206 -18.00 1.64 21.89
N PHE A 207 -17.25 1.55 20.79
CA PHE A 207 -16.92 0.27 20.17
C PHE A 207 -16.06 -0.61 21.10
N ILE A 208 -15.05 -0.06 21.79
CA ILE A 208 -14.25 -0.79 22.77
C ILE A 208 -15.14 -1.29 23.92
N LYS A 209 -16.07 -0.45 24.40
CA LYS A 209 -17.03 -0.84 25.44
C LYS A 209 -17.89 -2.02 24.96
N ALA A 210 -18.48 -1.93 23.78
CA ALA A 210 -19.31 -3.00 23.23
C ALA A 210 -18.54 -4.32 23.08
N ARG A 211 -17.27 -4.30 22.68
CA ARG A 211 -16.42 -5.49 22.65
C ARG A 211 -16.19 -6.09 24.03
N ASN A 212 -15.92 -5.25 25.03
CA ASN A 212 -15.76 -5.71 26.42
C ASN A 212 -17.07 -6.34 26.95
N ASP A 213 -18.21 -5.72 26.67
CA ASP A 213 -19.53 -6.23 27.05
C ASP A 213 -19.86 -7.57 26.34
N TYR A 214 -19.37 -7.77 25.12
CA TYR A 214 -19.48 -9.03 24.36
C TYR A 214 -18.55 -10.13 24.89
N GLY A 215 -17.58 -9.81 25.76
CA GLY A 215 -16.61 -10.73 26.31
C GLY A 215 -15.24 -10.75 25.61
N ILE A 216 -14.94 -9.75 24.77
CA ILE A 216 -13.63 -9.53 24.15
C ILE A 216 -12.92 -8.40 24.92
N PRO A 217 -12.09 -8.71 25.92
CA PRO A 217 -11.52 -7.72 26.82
C PRO A 217 -10.40 -6.91 26.16
N GLY A 218 -10.17 -5.72 26.71
CA GLY A 218 -9.04 -4.87 26.35
C GLY A 218 -9.35 -3.90 25.20
N ASN A 219 -8.30 -3.27 24.74
CA ASN A 219 -8.35 -2.24 23.70
C ASN A 219 -8.29 -2.87 22.30
N LEU A 220 -8.59 -2.08 21.26
CA LEU A 220 -8.38 -2.50 19.88
C LEU A 220 -6.89 -2.81 19.67
N SER A 221 -6.58 -3.97 19.08
CA SER A 221 -5.21 -4.38 18.81
C SER A 221 -4.46 -3.36 17.93
N THR A 222 -5.15 -2.78 16.96
CA THR A 222 -4.63 -1.73 16.09
C THR A 222 -4.39 -0.39 16.77
N LYS A 223 -5.01 -0.14 17.95
CA LYS A 223 -4.91 1.15 18.64
C LYS A 223 -3.85 1.19 19.74
N TYR A 224 -3.69 0.11 20.48
CA TYR A 224 -2.89 0.12 21.73
C TYR A 224 -1.71 -0.86 21.71
N ASN A 225 -1.78 -1.89 20.86
CA ASN A 225 -0.70 -2.83 20.65
C ASN A 225 -0.12 -2.59 19.26
N MET A 226 0.37 -1.38 19.03
CA MET A 226 1.03 -1.05 17.77
C MET A 226 2.23 -1.97 17.51
N PHE A 227 2.78 -2.57 18.56
CA PHE A 227 3.85 -3.54 18.45
C PHE A 227 3.92 -4.44 19.70
N ASP A 228 3.84 -5.75 19.53
CA ASP A 228 4.06 -6.74 20.58
C ASP A 228 5.41 -7.43 20.38
N PHE A 229 6.34 -7.28 21.31
CA PHE A 229 7.69 -7.87 21.24
C PHE A 229 7.71 -9.40 21.25
N ASN A 230 6.60 -10.05 21.59
CA ASN A 230 6.46 -11.50 21.57
C ASN A 230 5.96 -12.06 20.25
N LEU A 231 5.53 -11.19 19.32
CA LEU A 231 4.98 -11.57 18.02
C LEU A 231 5.93 -11.20 16.90
N LEU A 232 5.95 -12.01 15.85
CA LEU A 232 6.68 -11.72 14.63
C LEU A 232 5.86 -10.80 13.72
N TYR A 233 6.51 -9.74 13.26
CA TYR A 233 5.96 -8.82 12.25
C TYR A 233 6.78 -8.92 10.97
N LEU A 234 6.10 -9.16 9.86
CA LEU A 234 6.67 -9.18 8.52
C LEU A 234 6.19 -7.96 7.74
N THR A 235 7.10 -7.25 7.09
CA THR A 235 6.78 -6.02 6.32
C THR A 235 7.52 -5.99 5.00
N GLN A 236 7.05 -5.14 4.07
CA GLN A 236 7.71 -4.88 2.79
C GLN A 236 8.98 -4.03 2.90
N ALA A 237 9.23 -3.42 4.06
CA ALA A 237 10.37 -2.54 4.26
C ALA A 237 11.73 -3.25 4.10
N ARG A 238 12.72 -2.47 3.79
CA ARG A 238 14.16 -2.77 3.91
C ARG A 238 14.88 -1.50 4.36
N PRO A 239 16.02 -1.58 5.03
CA PRO A 239 16.77 -0.39 5.44
C PRO A 239 17.08 0.57 4.28
N GLN A 240 17.23 0.05 3.06
CA GLN A 240 17.51 0.82 1.85
C GLN A 240 16.30 1.56 1.31
N THR A 241 15.09 1.17 1.71
CA THR A 241 13.83 1.69 1.16
C THR A 241 12.97 2.40 2.20
N ASP A 242 13.46 2.57 3.42
CA ASP A 242 12.70 3.21 4.49
C ASP A 242 13.45 4.40 5.10
N PHE A 243 12.80 5.13 5.98
CA PHE A 243 13.44 6.15 6.79
C PHE A 243 14.55 5.53 7.65
N PRO A 244 15.66 6.24 7.88
CA PRO A 244 16.82 5.71 8.61
C PRO A 244 16.53 5.66 10.11
N LEU A 245 15.72 4.66 10.53
CA LEU A 245 15.44 4.42 11.94
C LEU A 245 16.70 4.01 12.69
N THR A 246 16.86 4.52 13.90
CA THR A 246 17.98 4.20 14.77
C THR A 246 17.81 2.84 15.45
N TYR A 247 16.55 2.47 15.72
CA TYR A 247 16.19 1.21 16.35
C TYR A 247 15.10 0.51 15.55
N ILE A 248 15.33 -0.74 15.23
CA ILE A 248 14.36 -1.65 14.61
C ILE A 248 14.35 -2.90 15.49
N PRO A 249 13.19 -3.30 16.09
CA PRO A 249 13.10 -4.51 16.89
C PRO A 249 13.46 -5.77 16.09
N ASP A 250 14.10 -6.76 16.74
CA ASP A 250 14.54 -8.00 16.08
C ASP A 250 13.39 -8.84 15.53
N ASN A 251 12.18 -8.70 16.09
CA ASN A 251 10.96 -9.37 15.65
C ASN A 251 10.18 -8.59 14.59
N LEU A 252 10.69 -7.47 14.09
CA LEU A 252 10.19 -6.73 12.94
C LEU A 252 11.08 -6.99 11.71
N ILE A 253 10.67 -7.94 10.90
CA ILE A 253 11.44 -8.41 9.74
C ILE A 253 11.00 -7.70 8.46
N GLY A 254 11.94 -7.03 7.83
CA GLY A 254 11.72 -6.49 6.49
C GLY A 254 12.02 -7.52 5.41
N CYS A 255 11.01 -7.87 4.65
CA CYS A 255 11.13 -8.88 3.60
C CYS A 255 11.60 -8.31 2.24
N GLY A 256 11.46 -7.00 2.03
CA GLY A 256 11.50 -6.38 0.71
C GLY A 256 10.11 -6.44 0.04
N PRO A 257 9.97 -6.04 -1.23
CA PRO A 257 8.68 -6.02 -1.92
C PRO A 257 7.95 -7.37 -1.86
N ILE A 258 6.79 -7.44 -1.21
CA ILE A 258 5.96 -8.64 -1.10
C ILE A 258 4.84 -8.51 -2.13
N LEU A 259 5.14 -8.88 -3.36
CA LEU A 259 4.25 -8.69 -4.50
C LEU A 259 3.62 -10.01 -4.93
N PRO A 260 2.31 -10.05 -5.25
CA PRO A 260 1.66 -11.25 -5.78
C PRO A 260 2.35 -11.76 -7.04
N PRO A 261 2.31 -13.07 -7.32
CA PRO A 261 2.69 -13.57 -8.63
C PRO A 261 1.80 -12.93 -9.70
N PHE A 262 2.35 -12.70 -10.86
CA PHE A 262 1.65 -12.07 -11.97
C PHE A 262 1.93 -12.78 -13.28
N GLU A 263 0.97 -12.70 -14.18
CA GLU A 263 1.14 -13.15 -15.55
C GLU A 263 1.97 -12.10 -16.32
N PRO A 264 3.07 -12.50 -17.02
CA PRO A 264 3.84 -11.57 -17.83
C PRO A 264 2.95 -10.86 -18.87
N LEU A 265 3.22 -9.58 -19.12
CA LEU A 265 2.40 -8.80 -20.03
C LEU A 265 2.42 -9.34 -21.46
N GLU A 266 3.53 -9.98 -21.87
CA GLU A 266 3.65 -10.68 -23.14
C GLU A 266 2.56 -11.73 -23.35
N THR A 267 2.15 -12.41 -22.27
CA THR A 267 1.09 -13.42 -22.30
C THR A 267 -0.29 -12.80 -22.08
N ALA A 268 -0.41 -11.90 -21.10
CA ALA A 268 -1.69 -11.30 -20.71
C ALA A 268 -2.26 -10.34 -21.78
N ASP A 269 -1.39 -9.56 -22.44
CA ASP A 269 -1.76 -8.66 -23.54
C ASP A 269 -0.55 -8.45 -24.50
N PRO A 270 -0.39 -9.33 -25.49
CA PRO A 270 0.72 -9.25 -26.45
C PRO A 270 0.74 -7.93 -27.25
N ALA A 271 -0.43 -7.31 -27.47
CA ALA A 271 -0.51 -6.05 -28.23
C ALA A 271 0.04 -4.89 -27.41
N LEU A 272 -0.36 -4.79 -26.12
CA LEU A 272 0.19 -3.79 -25.22
C LEU A 272 1.68 -4.03 -24.93
N HIS A 273 2.09 -5.28 -24.78
CA HIS A 273 3.52 -5.63 -24.63
C HIS A 273 4.33 -5.14 -25.80
N LYS A 274 3.91 -5.47 -27.05
CA LYS A 274 4.57 -5.01 -28.28
C LYS A 274 4.67 -3.48 -28.35
N TRP A 275 3.63 -2.78 -27.92
CA TRP A 275 3.64 -1.33 -27.88
C TRP A 275 4.64 -0.81 -26.82
N LEU A 276 4.64 -1.37 -25.60
CA LEU A 276 5.54 -0.95 -24.50
C LEU A 276 7.02 -1.14 -24.80
N ILE A 277 7.40 -2.20 -25.52
CA ILE A 277 8.81 -2.43 -25.90
C ILE A 277 9.25 -1.57 -27.08
N GLY A 278 8.35 -0.90 -27.79
CA GLY A 278 8.64 -0.14 -28.99
C GLY A 278 9.41 1.16 -28.75
N ARG A 279 9.22 1.79 -27.59
CA ARG A 279 9.87 3.07 -27.22
C ARG A 279 10.09 3.16 -25.71
N PRO A 280 10.99 4.03 -25.23
CA PRO A 280 11.07 4.38 -23.81
C PRO A 280 9.73 4.91 -23.29
N THR A 281 9.25 4.36 -22.16
CA THR A 281 7.86 4.56 -21.72
C THR A 281 7.76 5.15 -20.32
N VAL A 282 6.87 6.14 -20.15
CA VAL A 282 6.36 6.57 -18.85
C VAL A 282 5.01 5.88 -18.59
N ILE A 283 4.85 5.29 -17.41
CA ILE A 283 3.58 4.67 -17.01
C ILE A 283 2.95 5.52 -15.91
N ILE A 284 1.70 5.96 -16.12
CA ILE A 284 0.92 6.73 -15.15
C ILE A 284 -0.22 5.85 -14.62
N ASN A 285 -0.20 5.55 -13.32
CA ASN A 285 -1.22 4.75 -12.64
C ASN A 285 -1.42 5.25 -11.21
N MET A 286 -2.43 6.06 -11.00
CA MET A 286 -2.75 6.63 -9.68
C MET A 286 -3.45 5.66 -8.72
N GLY A 287 -3.39 4.35 -9.00
CA GLY A 287 -4.02 3.32 -8.17
C GLY A 287 -5.51 3.12 -8.49
N SER A 288 -6.21 2.41 -7.60
CA SER A 288 -7.63 2.05 -7.80
C SER A 288 -8.60 3.01 -7.12
N HIS A 289 -8.15 3.77 -6.13
CA HIS A 289 -8.99 4.65 -5.32
C HIS A 289 -8.92 6.12 -5.69
N VAL A 290 -7.91 6.52 -6.46
CA VAL A 290 -7.80 7.91 -6.94
C VAL A 290 -8.74 8.11 -8.12
N THR A 291 -9.76 8.94 -7.91
CA THR A 291 -10.69 9.40 -8.96
C THR A 291 -10.28 10.80 -9.40
N TYR A 292 -10.33 11.06 -10.70
CA TYR A 292 -10.13 12.40 -11.22
C TYR A 292 -11.42 13.19 -11.09
N LYS A 293 -11.37 14.38 -10.49
CA LYS A 293 -12.52 15.28 -10.30
C LYS A 293 -12.23 16.65 -10.94
N GLY A 294 -13.27 17.30 -11.46
CA GLY A 294 -13.15 18.61 -12.07
C GLY A 294 -12.13 18.64 -13.22
N ASN A 295 -11.28 19.65 -13.27
CA ASN A 295 -10.30 19.83 -14.35
C ASN A 295 -9.06 18.93 -14.24
N GLN A 296 -8.99 17.97 -13.31
CA GLN A 296 -7.79 17.19 -13.04
C GLN A 296 -7.31 16.33 -14.24
N ILE A 297 -8.24 15.86 -15.06
CA ILE A 297 -7.88 15.14 -16.28
C ILE A 297 -7.21 16.09 -17.27
N GLY A 298 -7.75 17.30 -17.44
CA GLY A 298 -7.15 18.34 -18.27
C GLY A 298 -5.75 18.75 -17.83
N GLU A 299 -5.51 18.88 -16.53
CA GLU A 299 -4.17 19.16 -15.97
C GLU A 299 -3.17 18.04 -16.30
N VAL A 300 -3.57 16.78 -16.12
CA VAL A 300 -2.70 15.63 -16.46
C VAL A 300 -2.45 15.57 -17.96
N LEU A 301 -3.47 15.76 -18.80
CA LEU A 301 -3.33 15.77 -20.26
C LEU A 301 -2.40 16.88 -20.72
N SER A 302 -2.55 18.10 -20.19
CA SER A 302 -1.68 19.23 -20.53
C SER A 302 -0.21 18.93 -20.17
N ALA A 303 0.05 18.33 -19.01
CA ALA A 303 1.40 17.93 -18.62
C ALA A 303 1.97 16.84 -19.53
N ILE A 304 1.15 15.82 -19.86
CA ILE A 304 1.53 14.74 -20.78
C ILE A 304 1.90 15.32 -22.16
N GLN A 305 1.11 16.27 -22.66
CA GLN A 305 1.37 16.95 -23.94
C GLN A 305 2.70 17.70 -23.90
N GLN A 306 2.95 18.51 -22.89
CA GLN A 306 4.21 19.26 -22.75
C GLN A 306 5.41 18.32 -22.81
N VAL A 307 5.36 17.20 -22.09
CA VAL A 307 6.47 16.22 -22.07
C VAL A 307 6.60 15.49 -23.41
N ALA A 308 5.48 15.11 -24.05
CA ALA A 308 5.49 14.44 -25.35
C ALA A 308 6.00 15.34 -26.48
N ASP A 309 5.77 16.66 -26.39
CA ASP A 309 6.27 17.65 -27.34
C ASP A 309 7.77 17.89 -27.16
N ALA A 310 8.25 17.89 -25.92
CA ALA A 310 9.67 18.02 -25.62
C ALA A 310 10.50 16.78 -25.99
N HIS A 311 9.90 15.59 -25.98
CA HIS A 311 10.56 14.30 -26.21
C HIS A 311 9.82 13.48 -27.27
N SER A 312 10.26 13.56 -28.53
CA SER A 312 9.61 12.84 -29.64
C SER A 312 9.85 11.33 -29.64
N ASP A 313 10.83 10.84 -28.89
CA ASP A 313 11.26 9.44 -28.82
C ASP A 313 10.58 8.64 -27.72
N ILE A 314 9.86 9.29 -26.79
CA ILE A 314 9.16 8.62 -25.69
C ILE A 314 7.68 8.36 -25.99
N GLN A 315 7.11 7.44 -25.22
CA GLN A 315 5.67 7.18 -25.20
C GLN A 315 5.14 7.14 -23.77
N ILE A 316 3.83 7.34 -23.63
CA ILE A 316 3.18 7.44 -22.31
C ILE A 316 1.97 6.51 -22.26
N LEU A 317 1.95 5.61 -21.28
CA LEU A 317 0.80 4.80 -20.94
C LEU A 317 0.10 5.39 -19.73
N TRP A 318 -1.13 5.82 -19.88
CA TRP A 318 -1.91 6.33 -18.75
C TRP A 318 -3.12 5.46 -18.45
N LYS A 319 -3.14 4.88 -17.25
CA LYS A 319 -4.35 4.26 -16.70
C LYS A 319 -5.23 5.34 -16.10
N CYS A 320 -6.30 5.67 -16.80
CA CYS A 320 -7.31 6.61 -16.36
C CYS A 320 -8.65 5.87 -16.22
N PRO A 321 -9.08 5.50 -14.99
CA PRO A 321 -10.38 4.88 -14.79
C PRO A 321 -11.50 5.78 -15.30
N LYS A 322 -12.50 5.21 -15.99
CA LYS A 322 -13.67 5.98 -16.43
C LYS A 322 -14.38 6.57 -15.19
N PRO A 323 -14.79 7.84 -15.23
CA PRO A 323 -15.61 8.41 -14.19
C PRO A 323 -16.90 7.61 -13.99
N SER A 324 -17.41 7.59 -12.77
CA SER A 324 -18.65 6.86 -12.43
C SER A 324 -19.92 7.46 -13.05
N LYS A 325 -19.83 8.71 -13.55
CA LYS A 325 -20.91 9.39 -14.30
C LYS A 325 -20.39 9.82 -15.66
N GLU A 326 -21.16 9.57 -16.71
CA GLU A 326 -20.83 9.94 -18.10
C GLU A 326 -20.63 11.46 -18.30
N GLU A 327 -21.30 12.29 -17.48
CA GLU A 327 -21.20 13.75 -17.51
C GLU A 327 -19.81 14.29 -17.11
N ASP A 328 -19.02 13.51 -16.37
CA ASP A 328 -17.67 13.89 -15.93
C ASP A 328 -16.55 13.30 -16.83
N ALA A 329 -16.92 12.56 -17.88
CA ALA A 329 -15.95 11.97 -18.79
C ALA A 329 -15.45 13.04 -19.77
N PRO A 330 -14.23 13.57 -19.65
CA PRO A 330 -13.66 14.38 -20.70
C PRO A 330 -13.52 13.50 -21.94
N THR A 331 -13.95 13.97 -23.05
CA THR A 331 -13.59 13.42 -24.36
C THR A 331 -12.09 13.62 -24.54
N VAL A 332 -11.33 12.59 -24.18
CA VAL A 332 -9.94 12.55 -24.54
C VAL A 332 -9.90 12.17 -26.01
N ASP A 333 -9.61 13.14 -26.86
CA ASP A 333 -9.39 12.89 -28.27
C ASP A 333 -8.11 12.10 -28.42
N ALA A 334 -8.24 10.77 -28.58
CA ALA A 334 -7.10 9.86 -28.72
C ALA A 334 -6.28 10.18 -29.98
N ASP A 335 -6.86 10.87 -30.96
CA ASP A 335 -6.19 11.24 -32.21
C ASP A 335 -5.22 12.42 -32.06
N LEU A 336 -5.36 13.21 -30.98
CA LEU A 336 -4.45 14.33 -30.70
C LEU A 336 -2.99 13.93 -30.51
N PHE A 337 -2.70 12.69 -30.12
CA PHE A 337 -1.38 12.27 -29.66
C PHE A 337 -0.73 11.17 -30.54
N GLY A 338 -1.41 10.75 -31.62
CA GLY A 338 -0.93 9.66 -32.47
C GLY A 338 -0.76 8.34 -31.68
N ASP A 339 0.25 7.56 -32.06
CA ASP A 339 0.55 6.24 -31.47
C ASP A 339 1.37 6.30 -30.17
N ARG A 340 1.80 7.51 -29.74
CA ARG A 340 2.72 7.68 -28.62
C ARG A 340 2.05 7.79 -27.24
N ILE A 341 0.78 8.15 -27.20
CA ILE A 341 0.03 8.24 -25.93
C ILE A 341 -1.11 7.23 -25.97
N LYS A 342 -1.10 6.31 -24.99
CA LYS A 342 -2.15 5.31 -24.84
C LYS A 342 -2.85 5.49 -23.52
N ILE A 343 -4.16 5.73 -23.58
CA ILE A 343 -5.02 5.88 -22.38
C ILE A 343 -5.90 4.63 -22.28
N ILE A 344 -5.84 3.97 -21.14
CA ILE A 344 -6.58 2.74 -20.86
C ILE A 344 -7.35 2.88 -19.55
N SER A 345 -8.53 2.29 -19.47
CA SER A 345 -9.33 2.32 -18.23
C SER A 345 -8.75 1.44 -17.13
N TRP A 346 -8.13 0.32 -17.49
CA TRP A 346 -7.52 -0.63 -16.58
C TRP A 346 -6.35 -1.36 -17.22
N LEU A 347 -5.34 -1.73 -16.42
CA LEU A 347 -4.24 -2.57 -16.89
C LEU A 347 -4.73 -4.02 -17.06
N PRO A 348 -4.35 -4.72 -18.12
CA PRO A 348 -4.77 -6.11 -18.39
C PRO A 348 -4.16 -7.12 -17.39
N SER A 349 -3.08 -6.73 -16.73
CA SER A 349 -2.39 -7.47 -15.68
C SER A 349 -2.02 -6.53 -14.53
N THR A 350 -1.19 -6.98 -13.60
CA THR A 350 -0.73 -6.13 -12.49
C THR A 350 0.20 -5.01 -12.99
N PRO A 351 0.32 -3.89 -12.26
CA PRO A 351 1.29 -2.84 -12.60
C PRO A 351 2.72 -3.39 -12.76
N VAL A 352 3.10 -4.38 -11.94
CA VAL A 352 4.42 -5.02 -12.01
C VAL A 352 4.66 -5.66 -13.38
N ALA A 353 3.65 -6.30 -13.99
CA ALA A 353 3.79 -6.88 -15.32
C ALA A 353 4.14 -5.83 -16.39
N ALA A 354 3.54 -4.63 -16.29
CA ALA A 354 3.87 -3.52 -17.19
C ALA A 354 5.25 -2.92 -16.88
N LEU A 355 5.60 -2.75 -15.58
CA LEU A 355 6.89 -2.20 -15.17
C LEU A 355 8.08 -3.10 -15.53
N THR A 356 7.87 -4.40 -15.60
CA THR A 356 8.91 -5.40 -15.95
C THR A 356 8.89 -5.80 -17.42
N ALA A 357 7.90 -5.35 -18.21
CA ALA A 357 7.76 -5.70 -19.61
C ALA A 357 8.92 -5.20 -20.49
N SER A 358 9.55 -4.10 -20.12
CA SER A 358 10.64 -3.49 -20.87
C SER A 358 11.70 -2.90 -19.92
N LYS A 359 12.97 -3.01 -20.32
CA LYS A 359 14.08 -2.29 -19.67
C LYS A 359 14.06 -0.78 -19.93
N SER A 360 13.19 -0.34 -20.84
CA SER A 360 13.05 1.05 -21.24
C SER A 360 11.91 1.78 -20.54
N ILE A 361 11.39 1.24 -19.41
CA ILE A 361 10.45 2.00 -18.59
C ILE A 361 11.24 3.11 -17.88
N LEU A 362 10.92 4.36 -18.23
CA LEU A 362 11.64 5.54 -17.74
C LEU A 362 11.20 5.97 -16.36
N ALA A 363 9.89 5.92 -16.11
CA ALA A 363 9.29 6.33 -14.87
C ALA A 363 7.94 5.65 -14.61
N TYR A 364 7.62 5.47 -13.34
CA TYR A 364 6.30 5.10 -12.85
C TYR A 364 5.71 6.25 -12.04
N VAL A 365 4.61 6.80 -12.52
CA VAL A 365 3.85 7.86 -11.84
C VAL A 365 2.73 7.23 -11.05
N HIS A 366 2.65 7.55 -9.76
CA HIS A 366 1.61 7.02 -8.88
C HIS A 366 1.30 7.94 -7.70
N HIS A 367 0.21 7.64 -6.98
CA HIS A 367 -0.27 8.44 -5.85
C HIS A 367 0.53 8.28 -4.55
N GLY A 368 1.50 7.38 -4.49
CA GLY A 368 2.29 7.10 -3.28
C GLY A 368 1.71 6.00 -2.39
N GLY A 369 0.82 5.15 -2.87
CA GLY A 369 0.39 3.95 -2.11
C GLY A 369 1.54 2.96 -1.95
N SER A 370 1.58 2.25 -0.81
CA SER A 370 2.63 1.30 -0.45
C SER A 370 2.91 0.27 -1.55
N ASN A 371 1.87 -0.33 -2.12
CA ASN A 371 2.05 -1.34 -3.18
C ASN A 371 2.74 -0.74 -4.40
N SER A 372 2.27 0.41 -4.90
CA SER A 372 2.86 1.06 -6.08
C SER A 372 4.32 1.45 -5.85
N PHE A 373 4.66 1.93 -4.66
CA PHE A 373 6.04 2.18 -4.28
C PHE A 373 6.89 0.92 -4.36
N HIS A 374 6.44 -0.18 -3.75
CA HIS A 374 7.19 -1.44 -3.72
C HIS A 374 7.22 -2.14 -5.09
N GLU A 375 6.19 -1.98 -5.91
CA GLU A 375 6.17 -2.43 -7.31
C GLU A 375 7.30 -1.77 -8.12
N ALA A 376 7.42 -0.44 -8.02
CA ALA A 376 8.49 0.31 -8.68
C ALA A 376 9.88 -0.01 -8.12
N ILE A 377 10.02 -0.15 -6.80
CA ILE A 377 11.27 -0.57 -6.14
C ILE A 377 11.70 -1.96 -6.63
N GLY A 378 10.78 -2.93 -6.64
CA GLY A 378 11.07 -4.29 -7.12
C GLY A 378 11.43 -4.33 -8.61
N ALA A 379 10.76 -3.54 -9.43
CA ALA A 379 11.05 -3.43 -10.86
C ALA A 379 12.31 -2.59 -11.19
N GLY A 380 12.84 -1.83 -10.24
CA GLY A 380 13.99 -0.96 -10.46
C GLY A 380 13.69 0.26 -11.32
N VAL A 381 12.44 0.79 -11.24
CA VAL A 381 11.94 1.90 -12.05
C VAL A 381 11.91 3.18 -11.22
N PRO A 382 12.42 4.31 -11.75
CA PRO A 382 12.27 5.63 -11.13
C PRO A 382 10.81 6.03 -10.92
N GLN A 383 10.54 6.85 -9.89
CA GLN A 383 9.18 7.17 -9.47
C GLN A 383 8.89 8.67 -9.54
N VAL A 384 7.67 9.03 -9.96
CA VAL A 384 7.09 10.35 -9.74
C VAL A 384 5.85 10.16 -8.86
N VAL A 385 5.90 10.68 -7.64
CA VAL A 385 4.81 10.49 -6.67
C VAL A 385 3.99 11.75 -6.52
N CYS A 386 2.68 11.62 -6.74
CA CYS A 386 1.69 12.68 -6.53
C CYS A 386 0.82 12.30 -5.31
N PRO A 387 1.26 12.61 -4.06
CA PRO A 387 0.53 12.22 -2.87
C PRO A 387 -0.83 12.90 -2.77
N VAL A 388 -1.80 12.19 -2.17
CA VAL A 388 -3.20 12.60 -2.09
C VAL A 388 -3.80 12.49 -0.70
N TRP A 389 -3.32 11.55 0.16
CA TRP A 389 -3.82 11.30 1.52
C TRP A 389 -2.78 10.59 2.40
N ILE A 390 -2.99 10.59 3.67
CA ILE A 390 -2.33 9.87 4.79
C ILE A 390 -0.85 9.53 4.54
N ASP A 391 -0.55 8.25 4.31
CA ASP A 391 0.77 7.66 4.16
C ASP A 391 1.42 7.95 2.80
N THR A 392 0.63 8.36 1.81
CA THR A 392 1.16 8.69 0.47
C THR A 392 2.16 9.84 0.51
N TYR A 393 2.03 10.76 1.47
CA TYR A 393 3.01 11.82 1.73
C TYR A 393 4.34 11.28 2.24
N ASP A 394 4.31 10.22 3.06
CA ASP A 394 5.53 9.57 3.54
C ASP A 394 6.28 8.87 2.40
N PHE A 395 5.55 8.22 1.48
CA PHE A 395 6.16 7.59 0.31
C PHE A 395 6.75 8.63 -0.66
N ALA A 396 6.11 9.78 -0.84
CA ALA A 396 6.68 10.89 -1.58
C ALA A 396 7.98 11.42 -0.96
N THR A 397 8.04 11.54 0.37
CA THR A 397 9.27 11.90 1.08
C THR A 397 10.35 10.83 0.93
N ARG A 398 9.94 9.55 0.96
CA ARG A 398 10.83 8.39 0.89
C ARG A 398 11.55 8.29 -0.45
N ILE A 399 10.85 8.47 -1.58
CA ILE A 399 11.47 8.39 -2.91
C ILE A 399 12.53 9.48 -3.12
N GLU A 400 12.29 10.70 -2.62
CA GLU A 400 13.26 11.80 -2.67
C GLU A 400 14.48 11.49 -1.80
N MET A 401 14.25 11.02 -0.56
CA MET A 401 15.31 10.71 0.39
C MET A 401 16.25 9.59 -0.12
N ILE A 402 15.70 8.53 -0.69
CA ILE A 402 16.50 7.41 -1.22
C ILE A 402 17.03 7.67 -2.64
N GLY A 403 16.62 8.77 -3.29
CA GLY A 403 17.12 9.19 -4.59
C GLY A 403 16.64 8.35 -5.76
N VAL A 404 15.38 7.89 -5.72
CA VAL A 404 14.77 7.12 -6.82
C VAL A 404 13.68 7.88 -7.57
N GLY A 405 13.46 9.15 -7.24
CA GLY A 405 12.42 9.93 -7.90
C GLY A 405 12.10 11.26 -7.25
N VAL A 406 10.99 11.85 -7.65
CA VAL A 406 10.57 13.20 -7.28
C VAL A 406 9.07 13.27 -6.96
N ARG A 407 8.66 14.30 -6.20
CA ARG A 407 7.24 14.65 -6.07
C ARG A 407 6.72 15.30 -7.34
N GLY A 408 5.53 14.88 -7.78
CA GLY A 408 4.88 15.41 -8.97
C GLY A 408 3.93 16.58 -8.71
N ASN A 409 3.56 16.85 -7.45
CA ASN A 409 2.56 17.86 -7.07
C ASN A 409 2.88 18.49 -5.71
N GLU A 410 4.12 18.93 -5.48
CA GLU A 410 4.56 19.45 -4.17
C GLU A 410 3.71 20.64 -3.70
N LYS A 411 3.36 21.56 -4.63
CA LYS A 411 2.57 22.76 -4.34
C LYS A 411 1.06 22.52 -4.49
N ALA A 412 0.68 21.73 -5.49
CA ALA A 412 -0.72 21.50 -5.84
C ALA A 412 -1.39 20.38 -5.02
N ALA A 413 -0.63 19.60 -4.23
CA ALA A 413 -1.17 18.46 -3.47
C ALA A 413 -2.40 18.86 -2.63
N PRO A 414 -3.46 18.06 -2.66
CA PRO A 414 -3.61 16.70 -3.15
C PRO A 414 -4.01 16.58 -4.65
N TYR A 415 -3.92 17.68 -5.39
CA TYR A 415 -4.26 17.74 -6.81
C TYR A 415 -3.01 17.82 -7.67
N VAL A 416 -3.18 17.76 -8.98
CA VAL A 416 -2.11 17.94 -9.97
C VAL A 416 -2.31 19.26 -10.68
N GLN A 417 -1.24 19.99 -10.94
CA GLN A 417 -1.18 21.19 -11.78
C GLN A 417 -0.20 20.92 -12.93
N ALA A 418 -0.60 21.26 -14.14
CA ALA A 418 0.05 20.83 -15.37
C ALA A 418 1.55 21.15 -15.43
N ASP A 419 1.91 22.42 -15.20
CA ASP A 419 3.29 22.88 -15.33
C ASP A 419 4.21 22.26 -14.27
N GLU A 420 3.70 22.14 -13.03
CA GLU A 420 4.42 21.48 -11.94
C GLU A 420 4.68 20.01 -12.23
N PHE A 421 3.64 19.33 -12.71
CA PHE A 421 3.72 17.90 -13.00
C PHE A 421 4.61 17.63 -14.24
N ALA A 422 4.51 18.45 -15.29
CA ALA A 422 5.40 18.36 -16.44
C ALA A 422 6.86 18.57 -16.04
N ALA A 423 7.16 19.58 -15.23
CA ALA A 423 8.50 19.83 -14.72
C ALA A 423 9.05 18.66 -13.88
N ALA A 424 8.20 18.00 -13.09
CA ALA A 424 8.60 16.81 -12.33
C ALA A 424 8.90 15.62 -13.25
N LEU A 425 8.09 15.40 -14.29
CA LEU A 425 8.32 14.37 -15.31
C LEU A 425 9.64 14.61 -16.05
N GLU A 426 9.92 15.85 -16.48
CA GLU A 426 11.18 16.22 -17.16
C GLU A 426 12.42 15.83 -16.36
N ARG A 427 12.41 15.96 -15.05
CA ARG A 427 13.54 15.58 -14.18
C ARG A 427 13.85 14.09 -14.21
N VAL A 428 12.87 13.24 -14.57
CA VAL A 428 13.00 11.78 -14.53
C VAL A 428 13.15 11.16 -15.92
N VAL A 429 12.45 11.71 -16.94
CA VAL A 429 12.42 11.10 -18.28
C VAL A 429 13.63 11.51 -19.14
N GLY A 430 14.16 12.68 -18.91
CA GLY A 430 15.23 13.24 -19.76
C GLY A 430 16.57 12.51 -19.67
N GLY A 431 17.53 12.99 -20.47
CA GLY A 431 18.92 12.53 -20.47
C GLY A 431 19.82 13.23 -19.43
N SER A 432 19.26 14.01 -18.52
CA SER A 432 20.02 14.77 -17.52
C SER A 432 20.82 13.87 -16.56
N PRO A 433 21.91 14.37 -15.95
CA PRO A 433 22.65 13.63 -14.93
C PRO A 433 21.76 13.22 -13.75
N GLU A 434 20.75 14.01 -13.38
CA GLU A 434 19.77 13.70 -12.35
C GLU A 434 18.92 12.49 -12.73
N ALA A 435 18.33 12.48 -13.93
CA ALA A 435 17.55 11.36 -14.42
C ALA A 435 18.37 10.05 -14.51
N GLN A 436 19.62 10.15 -14.96
CA GLN A 436 20.53 9.00 -14.98
C GLN A 436 20.81 8.47 -13.59
N LYS A 437 21.01 9.36 -12.60
CA LYS A 437 21.20 8.99 -11.19
C LYS A 437 19.98 8.28 -10.61
N PHE A 438 18.76 8.76 -10.87
CA PHE A 438 17.53 8.08 -10.43
C PHE A 438 17.45 6.65 -10.99
N ARG A 439 17.71 6.46 -12.29
CA ARG A 439 17.72 5.13 -12.92
C ARG A 439 18.76 4.19 -12.32
N ALA A 440 19.97 4.69 -12.12
CA ALA A 440 21.06 3.89 -11.52
C ALA A 440 20.74 3.51 -10.06
N THR A 441 20.17 4.44 -9.29
CA THR A 441 19.80 4.20 -7.88
C THR A 441 18.64 3.22 -7.79
N ALA A 442 17.58 3.39 -8.60
CA ALA A 442 16.42 2.48 -8.61
C ALA A 442 16.84 1.05 -8.95
N LYS A 443 17.68 0.87 -9.98
CA LYS A 443 18.23 -0.44 -10.34
C LYS A 443 19.04 -1.06 -9.21
N LYS A 444 19.96 -0.31 -8.60
CA LYS A 444 20.77 -0.79 -7.47
C LYS A 444 19.92 -1.23 -6.28
N ILE A 445 18.89 -0.44 -5.93
CA ILE A 445 17.99 -0.78 -4.82
C ILE A 445 17.18 -2.04 -5.15
N SER A 446 16.65 -2.18 -6.37
CA SER A 446 15.94 -3.38 -6.81
C SER A 446 16.79 -4.64 -6.63
N GLU A 447 18.07 -4.60 -7.00
CA GLU A 447 19.03 -5.70 -6.80
C GLU A 447 19.20 -6.04 -5.30
N GLN A 448 19.29 -5.03 -4.45
CA GLN A 448 19.49 -5.20 -3.01
C GLN A 448 18.26 -5.75 -2.27
N VAL A 449 17.06 -5.47 -2.75
CA VAL A 449 15.82 -5.93 -2.10
C VAL A 449 15.28 -7.25 -2.67
N GLY A 450 15.93 -7.85 -3.66
CA GLY A 450 15.59 -9.15 -4.23
C GLY A 450 14.54 -9.10 -5.34
N TYR A 451 14.47 -7.99 -6.08
CA TYR A 451 13.56 -7.79 -7.21
C TYR A 451 12.07 -7.96 -6.83
N VAL A 452 11.23 -8.32 -7.81
CA VAL A 452 9.77 -8.40 -7.64
C VAL A 452 9.27 -9.66 -6.93
N ASP A 453 10.11 -10.67 -6.75
CA ASP A 453 9.69 -11.96 -6.17
C ASP A 453 10.41 -12.33 -4.86
N GLY A 454 11.47 -11.61 -4.51
CA GLY A 454 12.29 -11.91 -3.33
C GLY A 454 11.51 -11.78 -2.03
N GLY A 455 10.77 -10.71 -1.85
CA GLY A 455 10.07 -10.42 -0.59
C GLY A 455 9.02 -11.47 -0.22
N ARG A 456 8.20 -11.94 -1.17
CA ARG A 456 7.21 -13.00 -0.91
C ARG A 456 7.84 -14.33 -0.49
N LYS A 457 9.01 -14.66 -1.06
CA LYS A 457 9.76 -15.87 -0.69
C LYS A 457 10.35 -15.77 0.72
N VAL A 458 10.86 -14.58 1.08
CA VAL A 458 11.36 -14.32 2.44
C VAL A 458 10.21 -14.40 3.44
N ALA A 459 9.07 -13.78 3.17
CA ALA A 459 7.89 -13.86 4.03
C ALA A 459 7.42 -15.31 4.21
N ALA A 460 7.26 -16.07 3.11
CA ALA A 460 6.83 -17.47 3.15
C ALA A 460 7.77 -18.34 4.00
N ARG A 461 9.10 -18.15 3.92
CA ARG A 461 10.06 -18.87 4.76
C ARG A 461 9.84 -18.60 6.24
N HIS A 462 9.75 -17.34 6.67
CA HIS A 462 9.52 -17.00 8.08
C HIS A 462 8.17 -17.55 8.59
N ILE A 463 7.13 -17.51 7.76
CA ILE A 463 5.81 -18.07 8.08
C ILE A 463 5.93 -19.60 8.29
N LYS A 464 6.64 -20.29 7.38
CA LYS A 464 6.90 -21.72 7.50
C LYS A 464 7.66 -22.07 8.78
N ASP A 465 8.72 -21.31 9.10
CA ASP A 465 9.53 -21.54 10.30
C ASP A 465 8.68 -21.45 11.58
N VAL A 466 7.79 -20.43 11.68
CA VAL A 466 6.86 -20.31 12.81
C VAL A 466 5.85 -21.46 12.87
N ALA A 467 5.31 -21.87 11.72
CA ALA A 467 4.32 -22.95 11.66
C ALA A 467 4.91 -24.33 12.03
N LEU A 468 6.19 -24.57 11.72
CA LEU A 468 6.87 -25.84 12.06
C LEU A 468 7.38 -25.93 13.50
N GLN A 469 7.42 -24.81 14.24
CA GLN A 469 7.76 -24.78 15.68
C GLN A 469 6.53 -25.10 16.57
N ALA A 470 5.39 -25.43 15.98
CA ALA A 470 4.11 -25.66 16.67
C ALA A 470 3.99 -27.10 17.25
#